data_7e061d75d7881770d6f47e5cb65494f2
#
_entry.id   7e061d75d7881770d6f47e5cb65494f2
#
_cell.length_a   1.000
_cell.length_b   1.000
_cell.length_c   1.000
_cell.angle_alpha   90.00
_cell.angle_beta   90.00
_cell.angle_gamma   90.00
#
_symmetry.space_group_name_H-M   'P 1'
#
loop_
_entity.id
_entity.type
_entity.pdbx_description
1 polymer ?
#
loop_
_entity_poly.entity_id
_entity_poly.type
_entity_poly.pdbx_seq_one_letter_code
_entity_poly.pdbx_strand_id
1 'polypeptide(L)'
;MGEVIVVTSGKGGVGKTTTVANIGTGLAMLNKKTVVVDTDIGLRNLDVILGLENRIVYNLVDVINGSCRMKQALIKDRRYPDLFLLPSAQTKDKSAVSPEQMIKLTDELREEFDYVLLDCPAGIEQGFRNAIAGADKAIVVTTPEVSAIRDADRIIGLLEASDLRDI
;
A
#
# COMPACT_ATOMS: atom_id res chain seq x y z
N MET A 1 3.81 -3.11 18.33
CA MET A 1 2.75 -2.74 17.36
C MET A 1 3.41 -2.10 16.16
N GLY A 2 3.13 -2.60 14.97
CA GLY A 2 3.77 -2.16 13.73
C GLY A 2 3.31 -0.77 13.28
N GLU A 3 4.11 -0.14 12.43
CA GLU A 3 3.84 1.18 11.86
C GLU A 3 3.26 1.05 10.45
N VAL A 4 2.18 1.78 10.17
CA VAL A 4 1.52 1.81 8.87
C VAL A 4 1.91 3.08 8.12
N ILE A 5 2.55 2.90 6.97
CA ILE A 5 3.05 3.99 6.13
C ILE A 5 2.38 3.92 4.77
N VAL A 6 1.65 4.95 4.40
CA VAL A 6 1.12 5.07 3.04
C VAL A 6 2.14 5.73 2.12
N VAL A 7 2.36 5.14 0.95
CA VAL A 7 3.19 5.72 -0.11
C VAL A 7 2.27 6.17 -1.23
N THR A 8 2.28 7.45 -1.52
CA THR A 8 1.36 8.07 -2.47
C THR A 8 2.07 9.02 -3.42
N SER A 9 1.38 9.44 -4.46
CA SER A 9 1.84 10.45 -5.42
C SER A 9 0.65 11.19 -6.01
N GLY A 10 0.83 12.44 -6.34
CA GLY A 10 -0.19 13.22 -7.02
C GLY A 10 -0.31 12.87 -8.51
N LYS A 11 0.73 12.28 -9.10
CA LYS A 11 0.82 11.94 -10.52
C LYS A 11 1.28 10.51 -10.69
N GLY A 12 0.73 9.80 -11.69
CA GLY A 12 1.20 8.47 -12.09
C GLY A 12 2.58 8.51 -12.78
N GLY A 13 3.31 7.41 -12.73
CA GLY A 13 4.58 7.26 -13.42
C GLY A 13 5.78 7.96 -12.76
N VAL A 14 5.67 8.37 -11.50
CA VAL A 14 6.77 9.03 -10.75
C VAL A 14 7.67 8.04 -9.97
N GLY A 15 7.40 6.75 -10.04
CA GLY A 15 8.19 5.71 -9.37
C GLY A 15 7.67 5.30 -8.00
N LYS A 16 6.42 5.58 -7.67
CA LYS A 16 5.77 5.25 -6.40
C LYS A 16 5.82 3.76 -6.07
N THR A 17 5.33 2.91 -6.95
CA THR A 17 5.30 1.44 -6.73
C THR A 17 6.71 0.85 -6.63
N THR A 18 7.64 1.31 -7.44
CA THR A 18 9.07 0.95 -7.34
C THR A 18 9.65 1.36 -5.99
N THR A 19 9.31 2.55 -5.50
CA THR A 19 9.73 3.03 -4.17
C THR A 19 9.19 2.13 -3.06
N VAL A 20 7.92 1.74 -3.12
CA VAL A 20 7.31 0.81 -2.15
C VAL A 20 8.06 -0.52 -2.13
N ALA A 21 8.29 -1.12 -3.29
CA ALA A 21 9.00 -2.40 -3.40
C ALA A 21 10.42 -2.31 -2.83
N ASN A 22 11.14 -1.24 -3.12
CA ASN A 22 12.52 -1.04 -2.66
C ASN A 22 12.60 -0.75 -1.16
N ILE A 23 11.72 0.08 -0.62
CA ILE A 23 11.68 0.34 0.84
C ILE A 23 11.30 -0.93 1.58
N GLY A 24 10.30 -1.66 1.12
CA GLY A 24 9.88 -2.92 1.73
C GLY A 24 11.01 -3.96 1.74
N THR A 25 11.72 -4.10 0.64
CA THR A 25 12.89 -4.99 0.53
C THR A 25 14.01 -4.53 1.46
N GLY A 26 14.31 -3.23 1.51
CA GLY A 26 15.32 -2.67 2.39
C GLY A 26 15.04 -2.91 3.87
N LEU A 27 13.81 -2.73 4.30
CA LEU A 27 13.39 -3.01 5.68
C LEU A 27 13.53 -4.51 6.01
N ALA A 28 13.12 -5.39 5.09
CA ALA A 28 13.29 -6.83 5.26
C ALA A 28 14.76 -7.24 5.35
N MET A 29 15.65 -6.61 4.59
CA MET A 29 17.10 -6.81 4.69
C MET A 29 17.67 -6.38 6.05
N LEU A 30 17.00 -5.47 6.74
CA LEU A 30 17.32 -5.04 8.11
C LEU A 30 16.62 -5.91 9.18
N ASN A 31 16.11 -7.07 8.79
CA ASN A 31 15.39 -8.01 9.66
C ASN A 31 14.11 -7.41 10.28
N LYS A 32 13.47 -6.48 9.58
CA LYS A 32 12.16 -5.94 9.94
C LYS A 32 11.09 -6.70 9.17
N LYS A 33 10.21 -7.36 9.88
CA LYS A 33 9.09 -8.07 9.28
C LYS A 33 8.14 -7.07 8.63
N THR A 34 8.09 -7.08 7.30
CA THR A 34 7.46 -6.05 6.49
C THR A 34 6.43 -6.65 5.54
N VAL A 35 5.27 -6.04 5.45
CA VAL A 35 4.28 -6.34 4.42
C VAL A 35 4.08 -5.13 3.52
N VAL A 36 4.12 -5.36 2.21
CA VAL A 36 3.73 -4.38 1.19
C VAL A 36 2.33 -4.74 0.70
N VAL A 37 1.45 -3.77 0.70
CA VAL A 37 0.03 -3.94 0.37
C VAL A 37 -0.28 -3.14 -0.89
N ASP A 38 -0.72 -3.83 -1.94
CA ASP A 38 -1.19 -3.17 -3.16
C ASP A 38 -2.66 -2.80 -3.00
N THR A 39 -2.93 -1.51 -2.85
CA THR A 39 -4.28 -0.97 -2.68
C THR A 39 -4.89 -0.43 -3.97
N ASP A 40 -4.19 -0.55 -5.10
CA ASP A 40 -4.68 -0.10 -6.41
C ASP A 40 -5.61 -1.16 -7.03
N ILE A 41 -6.86 -1.13 -6.63
CA ILE A 41 -7.88 -2.10 -7.08
C ILE A 41 -8.13 -1.95 -8.58
N GLY A 42 -8.00 -3.07 -9.29
CA GLY A 42 -8.16 -3.14 -10.75
C GLY A 42 -6.84 -3.07 -11.51
N LEU A 43 -5.78 -2.56 -10.91
CA LEU A 43 -4.43 -2.50 -11.49
C LEU A 43 -3.44 -3.17 -10.52
N ARG A 44 -2.98 -4.35 -10.83
CA ARG A 44 -1.95 -5.04 -10.05
C ARG A 44 -0.58 -4.70 -10.61
N ASN A 45 0.25 -4.03 -9.83
CA ASN A 45 1.59 -3.62 -10.23
C ASN A 45 2.68 -4.17 -9.31
N LEU A 46 2.43 -4.21 -8.00
CA LEU A 46 3.42 -4.56 -6.99
C LEU A 46 3.83 -6.04 -7.08
N ASP A 47 2.90 -6.93 -7.41
CA ASP A 47 3.15 -8.36 -7.62
C ASP A 47 4.12 -8.62 -8.77
N VAL A 48 4.00 -7.88 -9.86
CA VAL A 48 4.88 -7.98 -11.02
C VAL A 48 6.29 -7.50 -10.68
N ILE A 49 6.42 -6.37 -10.00
CA ILE A 49 7.73 -5.81 -9.59
C ILE A 49 8.46 -6.76 -8.64
N LEU A 50 7.74 -7.43 -7.74
CA LEU A 50 8.30 -8.40 -6.81
C LEU A 50 8.48 -9.80 -7.42
N GLY A 51 7.96 -10.06 -8.62
CA GLY A 51 8.01 -11.37 -9.28
C GLY A 51 7.16 -12.43 -8.60
N LEU A 52 6.06 -12.04 -7.98
CA LEU A 52 5.16 -12.90 -7.20
C LEU A 52 3.80 -13.13 -7.87
N GLU A 53 3.60 -12.65 -9.08
CA GLU A 53 2.32 -12.69 -9.81
C GLU A 53 1.75 -14.11 -10.00
N ASN A 54 2.61 -15.11 -10.13
CA ASN A 54 2.21 -16.50 -10.30
C ASN A 54 1.89 -17.23 -8.99
N ARG A 55 2.03 -16.58 -7.85
CA ARG A 55 1.80 -17.15 -6.52
C ARG A 55 0.51 -16.65 -5.85
N ILE A 56 -0.23 -15.78 -6.53
CA ILE A 56 -1.45 -15.18 -6.00
C ILE A 56 -2.58 -16.22 -6.02
N VAL A 57 -3.16 -16.48 -4.86
CA VAL A 57 -4.37 -17.31 -4.68
C VAL A 57 -5.54 -16.43 -4.26
N TYR A 58 -5.35 -15.64 -3.24
CA TYR A 58 -6.31 -14.68 -2.69
C TYR A 58 -5.72 -13.27 -2.70
N ASN A 59 -6.58 -12.28 -2.59
CA ASN A 59 -6.23 -10.88 -2.64
C ASN A 59 -6.84 -10.08 -1.48
N LEU A 60 -6.53 -8.78 -1.44
CA LEU A 60 -7.02 -7.83 -0.44
C LEU A 60 -8.56 -7.85 -0.29
N VAL A 61 -9.29 -7.89 -1.40
CA VAL A 61 -10.76 -7.89 -1.38
C VAL A 61 -11.31 -9.19 -0.79
N ASP A 62 -10.68 -10.33 -1.06
CA ASP A 62 -11.06 -11.62 -0.47
C ASP A 62 -10.92 -11.62 1.06
N VAL A 63 -9.87 -10.99 1.58
CA VAL A 63 -9.68 -10.80 3.03
C VAL A 63 -10.78 -9.91 3.60
N ILE A 64 -11.03 -8.78 2.98
CA ILE A 64 -12.03 -7.81 3.43
C ILE A 64 -13.45 -8.41 3.43
N ASN A 65 -13.78 -9.20 2.41
CA ASN A 65 -15.08 -9.87 2.29
C ASN A 65 -15.22 -11.10 3.19
N GLY A 66 -14.16 -11.53 3.88
CA GLY A 66 -14.18 -12.73 4.69
C GLY A 66 -14.14 -14.04 3.88
N SER A 67 -13.82 -13.98 2.58
CA SER A 67 -13.69 -15.18 1.72
C SER A 67 -12.45 -16.01 2.07
N CYS A 68 -11.47 -15.40 2.71
CA CYS A 68 -10.28 -16.08 3.22
C CYS A 68 -9.75 -15.36 4.47
N ARG A 69 -8.83 -16.04 5.17
CA ARG A 69 -8.08 -15.42 6.27
C ARG A 69 -6.87 -14.66 5.72
N MET A 70 -6.39 -13.66 6.46
CA MET A 70 -5.21 -12.86 6.09
C MET A 70 -4.03 -13.75 5.69
N LYS A 71 -3.71 -14.77 6.47
CA LYS A 71 -2.59 -15.69 6.21
C LYS A 71 -2.68 -16.43 4.88
N GLN A 72 -3.88 -16.63 4.35
CA GLN A 72 -4.09 -17.30 3.06
C GLN A 72 -3.83 -16.37 1.87
N ALA A 73 -3.99 -15.06 2.07
CA ALA A 73 -3.75 -14.05 1.04
C ALA A 73 -2.31 -13.54 1.02
N LEU A 74 -1.62 -13.54 2.16
CA LEU A 74 -0.22 -13.10 2.27
C LEU A 74 0.71 -14.03 1.50
N ILE A 75 1.61 -13.43 0.71
CA ILE A 75 2.62 -14.12 -0.08
C ILE A 75 3.99 -13.74 0.47
N LYS A 76 4.77 -14.74 0.88
CA LYS A 76 6.16 -14.53 1.31
C LYS A 76 7.07 -14.39 0.10
N ASP A 77 7.94 -13.38 0.11
CA ASP A 77 8.97 -13.22 -0.92
C ASP A 77 9.95 -14.41 -0.92
N ARG A 78 10.40 -14.81 -2.10
CA ARG A 78 11.32 -15.94 -2.25
C ARG A 78 12.74 -15.63 -1.79
N ARG A 79 13.15 -14.37 -1.92
CA ARG A 79 14.51 -13.91 -1.65
C ARG A 79 14.71 -13.41 -0.23
N TYR A 80 13.67 -12.77 0.30
CA TYR A 80 13.69 -12.08 1.60
C TYR A 80 12.61 -12.65 2.52
N PRO A 81 12.97 -13.48 3.52
CA PRO A 81 12.00 -14.18 4.36
C PRO A 81 11.14 -13.25 5.23
N ASP A 82 11.58 -12.02 5.46
CA ASP A 82 10.82 -11.01 6.22
C ASP A 82 9.96 -10.08 5.35
N LEU A 83 9.94 -10.28 4.03
CA LEU A 83 9.12 -9.52 3.09
C LEU A 83 7.89 -10.30 2.67
N PHE A 84 6.72 -9.69 2.81
CA PHE A 84 5.42 -10.24 2.41
C PHE A 84 4.68 -9.27 1.50
N LEU A 85 3.85 -9.82 0.63
CA LEU A 85 2.93 -9.09 -0.24
C LEU A 85 1.48 -9.45 0.10
N LEU A 86 0.63 -8.44 0.23
CA LEU A 86 -0.82 -8.59 0.12
C LEU A 86 -1.24 -8.01 -1.23
N PRO A 87 -1.61 -8.85 -2.20
CA PRO A 87 -1.89 -8.38 -3.56
C PRO A 87 -3.26 -7.72 -3.67
N SER A 88 -3.41 -6.84 -4.65
CA SER A 88 -4.68 -6.22 -5.00
C SER A 88 -5.59 -7.16 -5.79
N ALA A 89 -6.86 -6.80 -5.85
CA ALA A 89 -7.84 -7.47 -6.68
C ALA A 89 -7.84 -6.93 -8.12
N GLN A 90 -8.17 -7.79 -9.07
CA GLN A 90 -8.40 -7.41 -10.47
C GLN A 90 -9.86 -7.02 -10.78
N THR A 91 -10.67 -6.83 -9.76
CA THR A 91 -12.05 -6.40 -9.96
C THR A 91 -12.13 -4.97 -10.50
N LYS A 92 -13.16 -4.68 -11.31
CA LYS A 92 -13.46 -3.33 -11.75
C LYS A 92 -14.24 -2.52 -10.72
N ASP A 93 -14.75 -3.16 -9.69
CA ASP A 93 -15.54 -2.52 -8.63
C ASP A 93 -14.61 -1.92 -7.57
N LYS A 94 -14.27 -0.64 -7.75
CA LYS A 94 -13.46 0.14 -6.81
C LYS A 94 -14.20 0.47 -5.52
N SER A 95 -15.51 0.26 -5.45
CA SER A 95 -16.32 0.45 -4.23
C SER A 95 -16.28 -0.74 -3.28
N ALA A 96 -15.55 -1.80 -3.65
CA ALA A 96 -15.42 -3.02 -2.84
C ALA A 96 -14.71 -2.81 -1.49
N VAL A 97 -14.08 -1.65 -1.29
CA VAL A 97 -13.31 -1.31 -0.08
C VAL A 97 -13.75 0.04 0.46
N SER A 98 -14.03 0.11 1.76
CA SER A 98 -14.32 1.34 2.50
C SER A 98 -13.14 1.76 3.38
N PRO A 99 -13.09 3.03 3.83
CA PRO A 99 -12.09 3.48 4.81
C PRO A 99 -12.07 2.64 6.10
N GLU A 100 -13.24 2.29 6.63
CA GLU A 100 -13.38 1.50 7.87
C GLU A 100 -12.81 0.08 7.69
N GLN A 101 -13.01 -0.51 6.51
CA GLN A 101 -12.46 -1.81 6.17
C GLN A 101 -10.94 -1.76 6.07
N MET A 102 -10.38 -0.68 5.53
CA MET A 102 -8.92 -0.46 5.47
C MET A 102 -8.32 -0.27 6.86
N ILE A 103 -8.97 0.46 7.74
CA ILE A 103 -8.54 0.61 9.15
C ILE A 103 -8.46 -0.77 9.80
N LYS A 104 -9.50 -1.57 9.70
CA LYS A 104 -9.54 -2.92 10.26
C LYS A 104 -8.43 -3.81 9.69
N LEU A 105 -8.21 -3.75 8.39
CA LEU A 105 -7.17 -4.51 7.71
C LEU A 105 -5.77 -4.12 8.21
N THR A 106 -5.49 -2.83 8.29
CA THR A 106 -4.19 -2.33 8.76
C THR A 106 -3.96 -2.61 10.23
N ASP A 107 -5.00 -2.55 11.05
CA ASP A 107 -4.92 -2.92 12.47
C ASP A 107 -4.56 -4.40 12.65
N GLU A 108 -5.14 -5.28 11.86
CA GLU A 108 -4.76 -6.69 11.86
C GLU A 108 -3.30 -6.91 11.41
N LEU A 109 -2.88 -6.23 10.36
CA LEU A 109 -1.51 -6.34 9.85
C LEU A 109 -0.46 -5.81 10.84
N ARG A 110 -0.71 -4.71 11.54
CA ARG A 110 0.26 -4.13 12.49
C ARG A 110 0.50 -5.01 13.74
N GLU A 111 -0.38 -5.96 14.02
CA GLU A 111 -0.16 -6.94 15.08
C GLU A 111 0.94 -7.96 14.73
N GLU A 112 1.11 -8.26 13.44
CA GLU A 112 2.05 -9.28 12.97
C GLU A 112 3.33 -8.70 12.33
N PHE A 113 3.29 -7.46 11.84
CA PHE A 113 4.39 -6.84 11.09
C PHE A 113 4.96 -5.63 11.79
N ASP A 114 6.28 -5.43 11.65
CA ASP A 114 6.96 -4.21 12.13
C ASP A 114 6.58 -3.00 11.27
N TYR A 115 6.46 -3.21 9.95
CA TYR A 115 6.07 -2.20 8.98
C TYR A 115 5.01 -2.71 8.02
N VAL A 116 4.00 -1.88 7.79
CA VAL A 116 2.95 -2.07 6.78
C VAL A 116 3.06 -0.93 5.78
N LEU A 117 3.47 -1.21 4.55
CA LEU A 117 3.59 -0.22 3.49
C LEU A 117 2.40 -0.33 2.54
N LEU A 118 1.61 0.72 2.44
CA LEU A 118 0.45 0.78 1.55
C LEU A 118 0.84 1.47 0.25
N ASP A 119 0.82 0.74 -0.86
CA ASP A 119 0.99 1.30 -2.20
C ASP A 119 -0.34 1.92 -2.64
N CYS A 120 -0.46 3.23 -2.49
CA CYS A 120 -1.67 3.98 -2.76
C CYS A 120 -1.83 4.26 -4.27
N PRO A 121 -3.03 4.20 -4.84
CA PRO A 121 -3.27 4.68 -6.19
C PRO A 121 -2.85 6.15 -6.35
N ALA A 122 -2.37 6.51 -7.55
CA ALA A 122 -2.08 7.91 -7.86
C ALA A 122 -3.37 8.75 -7.87
N GLY A 123 -3.26 10.03 -7.46
CA GLY A 123 -4.39 10.96 -7.43
C GLY A 123 -5.11 11.02 -6.09
N ILE A 124 -6.30 11.60 -6.09
CA ILE A 124 -7.05 12.01 -4.89
C ILE A 124 -8.43 11.37 -4.77
N GLU A 125 -8.70 10.35 -5.57
CA GLU A 125 -10.00 9.69 -5.61
C GLU A 125 -10.24 8.75 -4.41
N GLN A 126 -11.28 7.93 -4.49
CA GLN A 126 -11.69 7.01 -3.42
C GLN A 126 -10.56 6.09 -2.94
N GLY A 127 -9.72 5.60 -3.86
CA GLY A 127 -8.58 4.75 -3.51
C GLY A 127 -7.56 5.44 -2.60
N PHE A 128 -7.30 6.73 -2.82
CA PHE A 128 -6.47 7.55 -1.94
C PHE A 128 -7.08 7.67 -0.53
N ARG A 129 -8.36 8.00 -0.44
CA ARG A 129 -9.06 8.13 0.85
C ARG A 129 -9.05 6.83 1.64
N ASN A 130 -9.26 5.70 0.97
CA ASN A 130 -9.19 4.38 1.59
C ASN A 130 -7.79 4.10 2.14
N ALA A 131 -6.76 4.30 1.33
CA ALA A 131 -5.39 3.98 1.70
C ALA A 131 -4.87 4.81 2.89
N ILE A 132 -5.23 6.09 2.98
CA ILE A 132 -4.77 6.96 4.08
C ILE A 132 -5.51 6.73 5.40
N ALA A 133 -6.68 6.11 5.38
CA ALA A 133 -7.55 5.99 6.56
C ALA A 133 -6.89 5.25 7.73
N GLY A 134 -6.07 4.23 7.44
CA GLY A 134 -5.39 3.44 8.48
C GLY A 134 -3.91 3.78 8.65
N ALA A 135 -3.39 4.82 7.99
CA ALA A 135 -1.97 5.14 7.99
C ALA A 135 -1.57 6.02 9.17
N ASP A 136 -0.38 5.76 9.71
CA ASP A 136 0.26 6.58 10.75
C ASP A 136 1.13 7.68 10.13
N LYS A 137 1.75 7.37 8.98
CA LYS A 137 2.68 8.25 8.26
C LYS A 137 2.44 8.17 6.76
N ALA A 138 2.97 9.16 6.04
CA ALA A 138 2.94 9.17 4.58
C ALA A 138 4.31 9.45 3.98
N ILE A 139 4.57 8.85 2.82
CA ILE A 139 5.67 9.20 1.93
C ILE A 139 5.04 9.69 0.63
N VAL A 140 5.35 10.92 0.24
CA VAL A 140 4.89 11.49 -1.04
C VAL A 140 6.02 11.42 -2.05
N VAL A 141 5.83 10.64 -3.11
CA VAL A 141 6.82 10.47 -4.19
C VAL A 141 6.53 11.46 -5.30
N THR A 142 7.55 12.17 -5.73
CA THR A 142 7.47 13.13 -6.83
C THR A 142 8.74 13.14 -7.67
N THR A 143 8.66 13.73 -8.86
CA THR A 143 9.81 14.12 -9.69
C THR A 143 10.02 15.62 -9.61
N PRO A 144 11.18 16.16 -10.01
CA PRO A 144 11.47 17.60 -9.89
C PRO A 144 10.78 18.48 -10.95
N GLU A 145 9.83 17.93 -11.69
CA GLU A 145 9.05 18.67 -12.68
C GLU A 145 7.99 19.54 -12.00
N VAL A 146 7.74 20.75 -12.52
CA VAL A 146 6.80 21.72 -11.94
C VAL A 146 5.40 21.12 -11.75
N SER A 147 4.90 20.40 -12.74
CA SER A 147 3.57 19.77 -12.66
C SER A 147 3.51 18.71 -11.56
N ALA A 148 4.54 17.87 -11.44
CA ALA A 148 4.62 16.83 -10.41
C ALA A 148 4.73 17.43 -9.00
N ILE A 149 5.51 18.51 -8.85
CA ILE A 149 5.65 19.24 -7.57
C ILE A 149 4.32 19.84 -7.14
N ARG A 150 3.56 20.45 -8.05
CA ARG A 150 2.23 20.99 -7.77
C ARG A 150 1.25 19.90 -7.32
N ASP A 151 1.27 18.75 -7.97
CA ASP A 151 0.43 17.61 -7.58
C ASP A 151 0.84 17.05 -6.22
N ALA A 152 2.15 16.98 -5.92
CA ALA A 152 2.66 16.57 -4.63
C ALA A 152 2.24 17.55 -3.51
N ASP A 153 2.33 18.84 -3.74
CA ASP A 153 1.89 19.88 -2.79
C ASP A 153 0.40 19.74 -2.47
N ARG A 154 -0.42 19.49 -3.47
CA ARG A 154 -1.85 19.21 -3.29
C ARG A 154 -2.10 17.99 -2.44
N ILE A 155 -1.37 16.90 -2.66
CA ILE A 155 -1.47 15.66 -1.85
C ILE A 155 -1.09 15.94 -0.41
N ILE A 156 -0.01 16.67 -0.15
CA ILE A 156 0.42 17.05 1.20
C ILE A 156 -0.70 17.80 1.92
N GLY A 157 -1.31 18.80 1.26
CA GLY A 157 -2.43 19.54 1.84
C GLY A 157 -3.64 18.66 2.19
N LEU A 158 -3.94 17.64 1.38
CA LEU A 158 -5.02 16.69 1.65
C LEU A 158 -4.69 15.73 2.80
N LEU A 159 -3.43 15.31 2.91
CA LEU A 159 -2.96 14.48 4.03
C LEU A 159 -3.05 15.25 5.35
N GLU A 160 -2.58 16.48 5.38
CA GLU A 160 -2.69 17.37 6.55
C GLU A 160 -4.14 17.63 6.96
N ALA A 161 -5.02 17.85 5.98
CA ALA A 161 -6.47 18.00 6.22
C ALA A 161 -7.13 16.73 6.77
N SER A 162 -6.50 15.57 6.59
CA SER A 162 -6.93 14.28 7.13
C SER A 162 -6.21 13.91 8.44
N ASP A 163 -5.58 14.89 9.10
CA ASP A 163 -4.78 14.74 10.33
C ASP A 163 -3.54 13.84 10.20
N LEU A 164 -3.11 13.53 9.00
CA LEU A 164 -1.86 12.82 8.75
C LEU A 164 -0.73 13.85 8.57
N ARG A 165 0.06 14.06 9.61
CA ARG A 165 1.04 15.15 9.70
C ARG A 165 2.49 14.71 9.61
N ASP A 166 2.76 13.43 9.79
CA ASP A 166 4.10 12.86 9.62
C ASP A 166 4.26 12.46 8.14
N ILE A 167 4.80 13.39 7.35
CA ILE A 167 4.91 13.30 5.89
C ILE A 167 6.37 13.51 5.46
#